data_b6b8c76b84994c3169f681ad8e037a9f
#
_entry.id   b6b8c76b84994c3169f681ad8e037a9f
#
_cell.length_a   1.000
_cell.length_b   1.000
_cell.length_c   1.000
_cell.angle_alpha   90.00
_cell.angle_beta   90.00
_cell.angle_gamma   90.00
#
_symmetry.space_group_name_H-M   'P 1'
#
loop_
_entity.id
_entity.type
_entity.pdbx_description
1 polymer ?
#
loop_
_entity_poly.entity_id
_entity_poly.type
_entity_poly.pdbx_seq_one_letter_code
_entity_poly.pdbx_strand_id
1 'polypeptide(L)'
;MVELEQTIKNVYFLGIGGIGMSALARYFKAKGYKVAGYDRTLSALTQKMQAEEEIRINYIDEEEEIPAEFRDKTTTLVVYTPAIPGDNRQRAYFVGAGFDLHKRAEVLGMISRKGKAICVAGTHGKTTVSTLTAFLLKNSTVGCNAFLGGIAANFGTNLLLDRNSSYIVI
;
A
#
# COMPACT_ATOMS: atom_id res chain seq x y z
N MET A 1 -17.73 -3.64 9.81
CA MET A 1 -16.37 -4.17 9.59
C MET A 1 -16.21 -4.30 8.09
N VAL A 2 -15.44 -3.42 7.45
CA VAL A 2 -15.28 -3.48 5.98
C VAL A 2 -14.31 -4.62 5.69
N GLU A 3 -14.82 -5.78 5.29
CA GLU A 3 -14.01 -6.78 4.61
C GLU A 3 -13.72 -6.26 3.21
N LEU A 4 -12.50 -6.53 2.71
CA LEU A 4 -12.23 -6.33 1.28
C LEU A 4 -13.22 -7.23 0.52
N GLU A 5 -14.24 -6.62 -0.05
CA GLU A 5 -15.31 -7.31 -0.75
C GLU A 5 -14.71 -8.17 -1.87
N GLN A 6 -15.28 -9.35 -2.08
CA GLN A 6 -14.86 -10.28 -3.15
C GLN A 6 -14.96 -9.67 -4.55
N THR A 7 -15.67 -8.54 -4.69
CA THR A 7 -15.86 -7.79 -5.92
C THR A 7 -14.66 -6.92 -6.30
N ILE A 8 -13.81 -6.51 -5.34
CA ILE A 8 -12.67 -5.62 -5.59
C ILE A 8 -11.61 -6.32 -6.44
N LYS A 9 -11.28 -5.73 -7.57
CA LYS A 9 -10.26 -6.18 -8.52
C LYS A 9 -9.14 -5.16 -8.72
N ASN A 10 -9.44 -3.90 -8.45
CA ASN A 10 -8.58 -2.76 -8.70
C ASN A 10 -8.31 -2.01 -7.39
N VAL A 11 -7.10 -1.49 -7.22
CA VAL A 11 -6.75 -0.63 -6.08
C VAL A 11 -6.05 0.62 -6.59
N TYR A 12 -6.63 1.78 -6.31
CA TYR A 12 -6.07 3.07 -6.69
C TYR A 12 -5.51 3.81 -5.49
N PHE A 13 -4.29 4.33 -5.62
CA PHE A 13 -3.59 4.98 -4.51
C PHE A 13 -3.40 6.48 -4.76
N LEU A 14 -3.86 7.30 -3.83
CA LEU A 14 -3.57 8.73 -3.79
C LEU A 14 -2.40 8.98 -2.84
N GLY A 15 -1.22 9.32 -3.39
CA GLY A 15 0.06 9.43 -2.69
C GLY A 15 0.82 8.12 -2.63
N ILE A 16 0.86 7.39 -3.76
CA ILE A 16 1.42 6.04 -3.89
C ILE A 16 2.92 5.95 -3.55
N GLY A 17 3.69 7.04 -3.75
CA GLY A 17 5.14 7.07 -3.53
C GLY A 17 5.57 7.14 -2.07
N GLY A 18 4.66 7.39 -1.13
CA GLY A 18 4.97 7.34 0.30
C GLY A 18 5.41 5.93 0.74
N ILE A 19 6.37 5.84 1.69
CA ILE A 19 6.95 4.54 2.13
C ILE A 19 5.86 3.51 2.50
N GLY A 20 4.90 3.88 3.33
CA GLY A 20 3.84 2.95 3.71
C GLY A 20 2.78 2.71 2.63
N MET A 21 2.58 3.66 1.72
CA MET A 21 1.66 3.54 0.58
C MET A 21 2.23 2.60 -0.48
N SER A 22 3.50 2.76 -0.81
CA SER A 22 4.20 1.89 -1.77
C SER A 22 4.25 0.43 -1.32
N ALA A 23 4.45 0.19 -0.01
CA ALA A 23 4.38 -1.17 0.53
C ALA A 23 2.99 -1.79 0.33
N LEU A 24 1.90 -1.04 0.58
CA LEU A 24 0.54 -1.51 0.31
C LEU A 24 0.28 -1.74 -1.19
N ALA A 25 0.69 -0.80 -2.05
CA ALA A 25 0.53 -0.93 -3.49
C ALA A 25 1.20 -2.21 -4.03
N ARG A 26 2.42 -2.46 -3.62
CA ARG A 26 3.19 -3.67 -3.96
C ARG A 26 2.57 -4.94 -3.39
N TYR A 27 2.03 -4.88 -2.16
CA TYR A 27 1.28 -6.00 -1.58
C TYR A 27 0.06 -6.38 -2.43
N PHE A 28 -0.77 -5.40 -2.81
CA PHE A 28 -1.94 -5.66 -3.64
C PHE A 28 -1.56 -6.16 -5.03
N LYS A 29 -0.51 -5.60 -5.65
CA LYS A 29 0.02 -6.11 -6.93
C LYS A 29 0.44 -7.57 -6.82
N ALA A 30 1.18 -7.94 -5.77
CA ALA A 30 1.60 -9.31 -5.52
C ALA A 30 0.43 -10.28 -5.22
N LYS A 31 -0.71 -9.76 -4.77
CA LYS A 31 -1.96 -10.52 -4.58
C LYS A 31 -2.81 -10.61 -5.85
N GLY A 32 -2.36 -10.07 -6.98
CA GLY A 32 -3.03 -10.17 -8.28
C GLY A 32 -4.05 -9.07 -8.57
N TYR A 33 -4.13 -8.02 -7.74
CA TYR A 33 -4.97 -6.86 -8.04
C TYR A 33 -4.32 -5.99 -9.13
N LYS A 34 -5.14 -5.34 -9.95
CA LYS A 34 -4.66 -4.21 -10.75
C LYS A 34 -4.38 -3.03 -9.82
N VAL A 35 -3.20 -2.45 -9.93
CA VAL A 35 -2.78 -1.35 -9.06
C VAL A 35 -2.33 -0.17 -9.91
N ALA A 36 -2.86 1.00 -9.59
CA ALA A 36 -2.38 2.28 -10.12
C ALA A 36 -2.45 3.35 -9.02
N GLY A 37 -1.89 4.52 -9.29
CA GLY A 37 -2.02 5.63 -8.36
C GLY A 37 -1.39 6.91 -8.86
N TYR A 38 -1.60 7.93 -8.06
CA TYR A 38 -1.05 9.26 -8.22
C TYR A 38 -0.01 9.54 -7.13
N ASP A 39 1.06 10.20 -7.50
CA ASP A 39 1.95 10.89 -6.58
C ASP A 39 2.46 12.19 -7.20
N ARG A 40 2.63 13.22 -6.38
CA ARG A 40 3.17 14.49 -6.88
C ARG A 40 4.65 14.41 -7.22
N THR A 41 5.36 13.48 -6.59
CA THR A 41 6.82 13.41 -6.64
C THR A 41 7.30 12.17 -7.37
N LEU A 42 8.03 12.39 -8.45
CA LEU A 42 8.83 11.34 -9.08
C LEU A 42 10.02 11.00 -8.17
N SER A 43 10.10 9.78 -7.68
CA SER A 43 11.17 9.30 -6.79
C SER A 43 11.80 8.00 -7.35
N ALA A 44 12.98 7.65 -6.85
CA ALA A 44 13.60 6.38 -7.21
C ALA A 44 12.70 5.17 -6.88
N LEU A 45 11.91 5.27 -5.79
CA LEU A 45 10.96 4.23 -5.40
C LEU A 45 9.80 4.11 -6.40
N THR A 46 9.19 5.22 -6.81
CA THR A 46 8.11 5.20 -7.78
C THR A 46 8.58 4.76 -9.16
N GLN A 47 9.77 5.17 -9.58
CA GLN A 47 10.40 4.69 -10.83
C GLN A 47 10.63 3.18 -10.81
N LYS A 48 11.15 2.65 -9.71
CA LYS A 48 11.34 1.22 -9.52
C LYS A 48 10.02 0.45 -9.60
N MET A 49 8.97 0.93 -8.92
CA MET A 49 7.64 0.32 -8.95
C MET A 49 7.05 0.30 -10.37
N GLN A 50 7.28 1.34 -11.17
CA GLN A 50 6.84 1.37 -12.57
C GLN A 50 7.63 0.40 -13.45
N ALA A 51 8.96 0.42 -13.33
CA ALA A 51 9.85 -0.34 -14.23
C ALA A 51 9.89 -1.84 -13.91
N GLU A 52 9.91 -2.22 -12.64
CA GLU A 52 10.12 -3.60 -12.22
C GLU A 52 8.83 -4.32 -11.78
N GLU A 53 7.82 -3.56 -11.34
CA GLU A 53 6.59 -4.15 -10.77
C GLU A 53 5.35 -3.83 -11.61
N GLU A 54 5.51 -3.12 -12.73
CA GLU A 54 4.43 -2.75 -13.66
C GLU A 54 3.24 -2.06 -12.96
N ILE A 55 3.53 -1.22 -11.96
CA ILE A 55 2.53 -0.42 -11.27
C ILE A 55 2.40 0.92 -12.00
N ARG A 56 1.23 1.21 -12.56
CA ARG A 56 1.00 2.46 -13.27
C ARG A 56 0.89 3.63 -12.29
N ILE A 57 1.82 4.59 -12.39
CA ILE A 57 1.85 5.78 -11.54
C ILE A 57 1.81 7.02 -12.44
N ASN A 58 0.89 7.93 -12.17
CA ASN A 58 0.84 9.25 -12.79
C ASN A 58 1.30 10.32 -11.80
N TYR A 59 1.75 11.46 -12.34
CA TYR A 59 2.31 12.56 -11.56
C TYR A 59 1.57 13.89 -11.82
N ILE A 60 0.50 13.83 -12.59
CA ILE A 60 -0.35 14.96 -12.95
C ILE A 60 -1.65 14.85 -12.17
N ASP A 61 -2.00 15.89 -11.42
CA ASP A 61 -3.23 15.93 -10.62
C ASP A 61 -4.43 16.36 -11.46
N GLU A 62 -4.79 15.52 -12.43
CA GLU A 62 -5.97 15.72 -13.27
C GLU A 62 -6.82 14.43 -13.24
N GLU A 63 -8.16 14.60 -13.31
CA GLU A 63 -9.05 13.43 -13.27
C GLU A 63 -8.90 12.55 -14.52
N GLU A 64 -8.53 13.13 -15.67
CA GLU A 64 -8.32 12.43 -16.94
C GLU A 64 -7.18 11.40 -16.84
N GLU A 65 -6.23 11.62 -15.93
CA GLU A 65 -5.10 10.71 -15.68
C GLU A 65 -5.50 9.45 -14.91
N ILE A 66 -6.71 9.42 -14.35
CA ILE A 66 -7.24 8.21 -13.71
C ILE A 66 -7.63 7.21 -14.82
N PRO A 67 -7.00 6.02 -14.89
CA PRO A 67 -7.32 5.05 -15.92
C PRO A 67 -8.77 4.56 -15.82
N ALA A 68 -9.41 4.34 -16.97
CA ALA A 68 -10.84 4.01 -17.05
C ALA A 68 -11.25 2.80 -16.18
N GLU A 69 -10.37 1.79 -16.07
CA GLU A 69 -10.60 0.59 -15.27
C GLU A 69 -10.69 0.84 -13.76
N PHE A 70 -10.21 2.00 -13.27
CA PHE A 70 -10.28 2.40 -11.86
C PHE A 70 -11.47 3.32 -11.55
N ARG A 71 -12.31 3.63 -12.54
CA ARG A 71 -13.47 4.53 -12.39
C ARG A 71 -14.77 3.82 -11.99
N ASP A 72 -14.74 2.52 -11.83
CA ASP A 72 -15.88 1.72 -11.36
C ASP A 72 -15.76 1.48 -9.84
N LYS A 73 -16.65 2.13 -9.08
CA LYS A 73 -16.65 2.06 -7.61
C LYS A 73 -17.02 0.68 -7.04
N THR A 74 -17.65 -0.17 -7.82
CA THR A 74 -18.03 -1.52 -7.38
C THR A 74 -16.86 -2.49 -7.40
N THR A 75 -15.81 -2.18 -8.16
CA THR A 75 -14.64 -3.03 -8.36
C THR A 75 -13.33 -2.38 -7.92
N THR A 76 -13.35 -1.10 -7.53
CA THR A 76 -12.14 -0.33 -7.20
C THR A 76 -12.13 0.13 -5.74
N LEU A 77 -11.09 -0.25 -5.03
CA LEU A 77 -10.74 0.28 -3.71
C LEU A 77 -9.85 1.52 -3.89
N VAL A 78 -10.22 2.63 -3.24
CA VAL A 78 -9.40 3.86 -3.24
C VAL A 78 -8.72 4.02 -1.89
N VAL A 79 -7.38 4.10 -1.91
CA VAL A 79 -6.55 4.25 -0.71
C VAL A 79 -5.84 5.60 -0.75
N TYR A 80 -5.90 6.35 0.34
CA TYR A 80 -5.23 7.65 0.39
C TYR A 80 -4.36 7.82 1.64
N THR A 81 -3.38 8.73 1.54
CA THR A 81 -2.61 9.23 2.67
C THR A 81 -3.12 10.59 3.12
N PRO A 82 -3.14 10.91 4.43
CA PRO A 82 -3.47 12.25 4.92
C PRO A 82 -2.57 13.38 4.37
N ALA A 83 -1.41 13.03 3.77
CA ALA A 83 -0.51 14.00 3.14
C ALA A 83 -1.03 14.53 1.79
N ILE A 84 -2.06 13.92 1.20
CA ILE A 84 -2.72 14.44 0.00
C ILE A 84 -3.51 15.71 0.36
N PRO A 85 -3.28 16.83 -0.34
CA PRO A 85 -4.02 18.06 -0.12
C PRO A 85 -5.53 17.89 -0.29
N GLY A 86 -6.30 18.71 0.42
CA GLY A 86 -7.76 18.68 0.33
C GLY A 86 -8.32 19.06 -1.04
N ASP A 87 -7.58 19.88 -1.78
CA ASP A 87 -7.88 20.39 -3.12
C ASP A 87 -7.34 19.53 -4.26
N ASN A 88 -6.80 18.35 -3.95
CA ASN A 88 -6.34 17.39 -4.97
C ASN A 88 -7.51 16.97 -5.87
N ARG A 89 -7.37 17.16 -7.19
CA ARG A 89 -8.43 16.95 -8.19
C ARG A 89 -8.84 15.48 -8.31
N GLN A 90 -7.88 14.57 -8.31
CA GLN A 90 -8.18 13.14 -8.36
C GLN A 90 -8.93 12.69 -7.11
N ARG A 91 -8.57 13.21 -5.93
CA ARG A 91 -9.34 12.95 -4.70
C ARG A 91 -10.76 13.52 -4.79
N ALA A 92 -10.91 14.74 -5.30
CA ALA A 92 -12.22 15.36 -5.50
C ALA A 92 -13.09 14.54 -6.46
N TYR A 93 -12.52 14.02 -7.55
CA TYR A 93 -13.21 13.11 -8.47
C TYR A 93 -13.77 11.88 -7.74
N PHE A 94 -12.94 11.15 -6.99
CA PHE A 94 -13.39 9.93 -6.31
C PHE A 94 -14.48 10.22 -5.26
N VAL A 95 -14.35 11.31 -4.51
CA VAL A 95 -15.40 11.75 -3.57
C VAL A 95 -16.70 12.10 -4.30
N GLY A 96 -16.61 12.91 -5.39
CA GLY A 96 -17.77 13.31 -6.18
C GLY A 96 -18.47 12.15 -6.90
N ALA A 97 -17.72 11.12 -7.31
CA ALA A 97 -18.25 9.90 -7.90
C ALA A 97 -18.80 8.90 -6.86
N GLY A 98 -18.76 9.23 -5.57
CA GLY A 98 -19.32 8.43 -4.48
C GLY A 98 -18.52 7.17 -4.15
N PHE A 99 -17.18 7.23 -4.27
CA PHE A 99 -16.30 6.18 -3.79
C PHE A 99 -16.09 6.29 -2.28
N ASP A 100 -15.97 5.15 -1.62
CA ASP A 100 -15.46 5.08 -0.25
C ASP A 100 -13.92 5.15 -0.26
N LEU A 101 -13.37 6.23 0.30
CA LEU A 101 -11.94 6.44 0.39
C LEU A 101 -11.42 5.93 1.73
N HIS A 102 -10.48 5.00 1.69
CA HIS A 102 -9.89 4.42 2.88
C HIS A 102 -8.51 5.00 3.18
N LYS A 103 -8.28 5.32 4.44
CA LYS A 103 -6.95 5.71 4.90
C LYS A 103 -5.99 4.51 4.83
N ARG A 104 -4.72 4.78 4.53
CA ARG A 104 -3.67 3.76 4.56
C ARG A 104 -3.71 2.89 5.82
N ALA A 105 -3.89 3.51 6.99
CA ALA A 105 -3.92 2.78 8.27
C ALA A 105 -5.11 1.82 8.41
N GLU A 106 -6.27 2.19 7.86
CA GLU A 106 -7.47 1.35 7.84
C GLU A 106 -7.24 0.08 6.99
N VAL A 107 -6.69 0.27 5.79
CA VAL A 107 -6.38 -0.84 4.88
C VAL A 107 -5.31 -1.76 5.46
N LEU A 108 -4.26 -1.19 6.07
CA LEU A 108 -3.25 -1.98 6.77
C LEU A 108 -3.87 -2.77 7.94
N GLY A 109 -4.79 -2.16 8.68
CA GLY A 109 -5.57 -2.84 9.72
C GLY A 109 -6.46 -3.98 9.19
N MET A 110 -7.04 -3.84 8.00
CA MET A 110 -7.79 -4.93 7.34
C MET A 110 -6.88 -6.10 6.99
N ILE A 111 -5.68 -5.81 6.47
CA ILE A 111 -4.69 -6.83 6.12
C ILE A 111 -4.19 -7.54 7.38
N SER A 112 -3.88 -6.79 8.44
CA SER A 112 -3.33 -7.35 9.68
C SER A 112 -4.28 -8.33 10.37
N ARG A 113 -5.59 -8.11 10.25
CA ARG A 113 -6.61 -9.02 10.80
C ARG A 113 -6.71 -10.37 10.08
N LYS A 114 -6.13 -10.50 8.89
CA LYS A 114 -6.13 -11.77 8.13
C LYS A 114 -5.03 -12.75 8.58
N GLY A 115 -4.19 -12.36 9.55
CA GLY A 115 -3.08 -13.18 10.04
C GLY A 115 -2.73 -12.91 11.50
N LYS A 116 -1.59 -13.41 11.92
CA LYS A 116 -1.02 -13.20 13.26
C LYS A 116 -0.17 -11.92 13.24
N ALA A 117 -0.79 -10.79 13.55
CA ALA A 117 -0.12 -9.50 13.49
C ALA A 117 0.82 -9.28 14.68
N ILE A 118 2.03 -8.84 14.40
CA ILE A 118 3.01 -8.31 15.36
C ILE A 118 3.13 -6.81 15.08
N CYS A 119 2.49 -6.01 15.92
CA CYS A 119 2.40 -4.56 15.73
C CYS A 119 3.41 -3.85 16.64
N VAL A 120 4.31 -3.07 16.05
CA VAL A 120 5.32 -2.28 16.77
C VAL A 120 4.85 -0.85 16.89
N ALA A 121 4.55 -0.42 18.11
CA ALA A 121 4.15 0.95 18.43
C ALA A 121 5.19 1.63 19.34
N GLY A 122 5.21 2.96 19.34
CA GLY A 122 6.11 3.75 20.19
C GLY A 122 6.49 5.08 19.56
N THR A 123 7.09 5.94 20.36
CA THR A 123 7.56 7.26 19.88
C THR A 123 8.79 7.10 18.98
N HIS A 124 9.76 6.28 19.40
CA HIS A 124 11.01 6.03 18.70
C HIS A 124 11.24 4.53 18.46
N GLY A 125 12.13 4.18 17.54
CA GLY A 125 12.59 2.83 17.30
C GLY A 125 11.64 1.90 16.53
N LYS A 126 10.43 2.34 16.16
CA LYS A 126 9.44 1.50 15.46
C LYS A 126 10.02 0.77 14.25
N THR A 127 10.59 1.50 13.31
CA THR A 127 11.16 0.92 12.08
C THR A 127 12.29 -0.04 12.39
N THR A 128 13.15 0.27 13.34
CA THR A 128 14.26 -0.61 13.74
C THR A 128 13.74 -1.91 14.33
N VAL A 129 12.82 -1.83 15.29
CA VAL A 129 12.26 -3.02 15.96
C VAL A 129 11.45 -3.87 14.99
N SER A 130 10.59 -3.26 14.15
CA SER A 130 9.83 -4.02 13.13
C SER A 130 10.76 -4.69 12.11
N THR A 131 11.84 -4.01 11.70
CA THR A 131 12.83 -4.58 10.77
C THR A 131 13.60 -5.75 11.41
N LEU A 132 14.02 -5.63 12.67
CA LEU A 132 14.69 -6.71 13.40
C LEU A 132 13.75 -7.91 13.62
N THR A 133 12.50 -7.65 14.00
CA THR A 133 11.49 -8.71 14.14
C THR A 133 11.28 -9.44 12.82
N ALA A 134 11.11 -8.69 11.72
CA ALA A 134 10.96 -9.27 10.40
C ALA A 134 12.20 -10.07 9.97
N PHE A 135 13.41 -9.59 10.31
CA PHE A 135 14.66 -10.28 10.01
C PHE A 135 14.74 -11.64 10.75
N LEU A 136 14.43 -11.66 12.05
CA LEU A 136 14.44 -12.90 12.85
C LEU A 136 13.41 -13.89 12.31
N LEU A 137 12.18 -13.45 12.04
CA LEU A 137 11.13 -14.34 11.54
C LEU A 137 11.44 -14.86 10.13
N LYS A 138 11.93 -14.01 9.23
CA LYS A 138 12.28 -14.41 7.86
C LYS A 138 13.38 -15.48 7.83
N ASN A 139 14.33 -15.44 8.78
CA ASN A 139 15.42 -16.38 8.90
C ASN A 139 15.09 -17.58 9.84
N SER A 140 13.84 -17.71 10.27
CA SER A 140 13.32 -18.83 11.04
C SER A 140 12.46 -19.75 10.17
N THR A 141 11.96 -20.82 10.77
CA THR A 141 11.05 -21.76 10.09
C THR A 141 9.64 -21.22 9.86
N VAL A 142 9.25 -20.11 10.49
CA VAL A 142 7.88 -19.59 10.43
C VAL A 142 7.68 -18.50 9.38
N GLY A 143 8.75 -17.83 8.95
CA GLY A 143 8.69 -16.73 7.97
C GLY A 143 7.85 -15.55 8.44
N CYS A 144 7.68 -14.53 7.60
CA CYS A 144 6.71 -13.45 7.82
C CYS A 144 6.42 -12.64 6.57
N ASN A 145 5.27 -11.99 6.56
CA ASN A 145 5.01 -10.80 5.75
C ASN A 145 5.36 -9.56 6.60
N ALA A 146 5.92 -8.51 6.03
CA ALA A 146 6.26 -7.31 6.79
C ALA A 146 6.04 -6.02 5.99
N PHE A 147 5.41 -5.04 6.64
CA PHE A 147 5.24 -3.67 6.13
C PHE A 147 6.15 -2.76 6.94
N LEU A 148 7.28 -2.38 6.36
CA LEU A 148 8.33 -1.66 7.08
C LEU A 148 8.21 -0.14 6.85
N GLY A 149 8.48 0.62 7.89
CA GLY A 149 8.44 2.09 7.87
C GLY A 149 9.60 2.77 7.11
N GLY A 150 10.44 1.99 6.42
CA GLY A 150 11.58 2.45 5.61
C GLY A 150 12.08 1.35 4.69
N ILE A 151 12.96 1.70 3.75
CA ILE A 151 13.71 0.73 2.97
C ILE A 151 14.77 0.13 3.89
N ALA A 152 14.57 -1.11 4.32
CA ALA A 152 15.49 -1.79 5.21
C ALA A 152 16.75 -2.20 4.43
N ALA A 153 17.93 -1.80 4.92
CA ALA A 153 19.21 -2.08 4.25
C ALA A 153 19.43 -3.59 4.03
N ASN A 154 19.05 -4.41 5.01
CA ASN A 154 19.18 -5.87 4.93
C ASN A 154 18.33 -6.52 3.85
N PHE A 155 17.28 -5.84 3.39
CA PHE A 155 16.32 -6.40 2.44
C PHE A 155 16.25 -5.63 1.12
N GLY A 156 16.77 -4.39 1.07
CA GLY A 156 16.62 -3.49 -0.07
C GLY A 156 15.15 -3.10 -0.37
N THR A 157 14.25 -3.28 0.61
CA THR A 157 12.80 -3.11 0.40
C THR A 157 12.08 -2.69 1.69
N ASN A 158 10.87 -2.15 1.54
CA ASN A 158 9.93 -1.84 2.62
C ASN A 158 8.80 -2.87 2.76
N LEU A 159 8.80 -3.92 1.92
CA LEU A 159 7.80 -4.97 1.94
C LEU A 159 8.47 -6.34 1.86
N LEU A 160 8.12 -7.23 2.78
CA LEU A 160 8.43 -8.65 2.68
C LEU A 160 7.15 -9.44 2.50
N LEU A 161 7.18 -10.44 1.63
CA LEU A 161 6.07 -11.35 1.39
C LEU A 161 6.53 -12.79 1.52
N ASP A 162 5.75 -13.57 2.26
CA ASP A 162 5.90 -15.02 2.38
C ASP A 162 4.51 -15.65 2.27
N ARG A 163 4.29 -16.44 1.22
CA ARG A 163 2.99 -17.08 0.96
C ARG A 163 2.65 -18.16 1.99
N ASN A 164 3.65 -18.71 2.65
CA ASN A 164 3.51 -19.82 3.59
C ASN A 164 3.36 -19.34 5.03
N SER A 165 3.63 -18.06 5.29
CA SER A 165 3.55 -17.51 6.64
C SER A 165 2.25 -16.78 6.91
N SER A 166 1.66 -17.04 8.07
CA SER A 166 0.53 -16.28 8.61
C SER A 166 0.96 -15.06 9.46
N TYR A 167 2.25 -14.89 9.75
CA TYR A 167 2.74 -13.76 10.52
C TYR A 167 2.84 -12.49 9.68
N ILE A 168 2.42 -11.36 10.27
CA ILE A 168 2.45 -10.04 9.64
C ILE A 168 3.08 -9.06 10.61
N VAL A 169 4.24 -8.50 10.27
CA VAL A 169 4.94 -7.48 11.07
C VAL A 169 4.58 -6.09 10.54
N ILE A 170 4.20 -5.17 11.45
CA ILE A 170 3.77 -3.80 11.11
C ILE A 170 4.49 -2.79 12.01
#